data_e631eaaec4d68fe0d8c83f3cce589b6c
#
_entry.id   e631eaaec4d68fe0d8c83f3cce589b6c
#
_cell.length_a   1.000
_cell.length_b   1.000
_cell.length_c   1.000
_cell.angle_alpha   90.00
_cell.angle_beta   90.00
_cell.angle_gamma   90.00
#
_symmetry.space_group_name_H-M   'P 1'
#
loop_
_entity.id
_entity.type
_entity.pdbx_description
1 polymer ?
#
loop_
_entity_poly.entity_id
_entity_poly.type
_entity_poly.pdbx_seq_one_letter_code
_entity_poly.pdbx_strand_id
1 'polypeptide(L)'
;APVRDYGGGNTYDYGYCTWYVKNRRGASLPNGLGNANTWYSRAAGLGMSVGSEPRAGAVGTTTRGSLGHVVYVESVNGDGTINISEMNYKGFGVQSSRTASASEFVYIY
;
A
#
# COMPACT_ATOMS: atom_id res chain seq x y z
N ALA A 1 -0.08 -17.28 9.30
CA ALA A 1 1.30 -16.95 9.65
C ALA A 1 1.31 -15.87 10.73
N PRO A 2 2.28 -15.90 11.65
CA PRO A 2 2.36 -14.85 12.65
C PRO A 2 2.64 -13.50 11.99
N VAL A 3 1.94 -12.50 12.45
CA VAL A 3 2.16 -11.12 12.00
C VAL A 3 3.47 -10.63 12.63
N ARG A 4 4.39 -10.18 11.78
CA ARG A 4 5.61 -9.55 12.28
C ARG A 4 5.29 -8.15 12.79
N ASP A 5 5.94 -7.80 13.89
CA ASP A 5 5.84 -6.45 14.43
C ASP A 5 7.07 -5.65 13.99
N TYR A 6 6.84 -4.70 13.09
CA TYR A 6 7.90 -3.82 12.57
C TYR A 6 7.96 -2.48 13.33
N GLY A 7 7.17 -2.35 14.40
CA GLY A 7 7.07 -1.11 15.15
C GLY A 7 6.02 -0.17 14.58
N GLY A 8 5.35 0.57 15.47
CA GLY A 8 4.27 1.49 15.10
C GLY A 8 4.74 2.84 14.60
N GLY A 9 6.03 3.18 14.74
CA GLY A 9 6.56 4.45 14.26
C GLY A 9 6.54 4.53 12.74
N ASN A 10 6.32 5.73 12.21
CA ASN A 10 6.23 5.98 10.79
C ASN A 10 7.34 6.92 10.36
N THR A 11 8.35 6.39 9.67
CA THR A 11 9.51 7.15 9.22
C THR A 11 9.38 7.66 7.78
N TYR A 12 8.26 7.36 7.11
CA TYR A 12 7.99 7.92 5.80
C TYR A 12 7.61 9.40 5.93
N ASP A 13 7.79 10.15 4.84
CA ASP A 13 7.50 11.58 4.87
C ASP A 13 6.00 11.85 4.86
N TYR A 14 5.53 12.65 5.80
CA TYR A 14 4.12 13.04 5.88
C TYR A 14 3.65 13.68 4.57
N GLY A 15 2.44 13.35 4.16
CA GLY A 15 1.79 13.92 2.99
C GLY A 15 1.89 13.05 1.75
N TYR A 16 2.73 12.03 1.75
CA TYR A 16 2.91 11.10 0.63
C TYR A 16 2.09 9.83 0.82
N CYS A 17 1.88 9.11 -0.27
CA CYS A 17 1.12 7.85 -0.26
C CYS A 17 1.75 6.80 0.67
N THR A 18 3.06 6.75 0.73
CA THR A 18 3.81 5.82 1.58
C THR A 18 3.54 6.07 3.06
N TRP A 19 3.54 7.32 3.50
CA TRP A 19 3.22 7.68 4.88
C TRP A 19 1.81 7.23 5.27
N TYR A 20 0.84 7.50 4.40
CA TYR A 20 -0.55 7.16 4.67
C TYR A 20 -0.76 5.66 4.83
N VAL A 21 -0.19 4.87 3.92
CA VAL A 21 -0.37 3.41 3.96
C VAL A 21 0.32 2.82 5.19
N LYS A 22 1.52 3.29 5.54
CA LYS A 22 2.17 2.88 6.78
C LYS A 22 1.30 3.23 7.99
N ASN A 23 0.70 4.40 8.00
CA ASN A 23 -0.18 4.83 9.09
C ASN A 23 -1.40 3.91 9.24
N ARG A 24 -1.98 3.46 8.13
CA ARG A 24 -3.11 2.53 8.14
C ARG A 24 -2.70 1.11 8.57
N ARG A 25 -1.56 0.63 8.13
CA ARG A 25 -1.06 -0.71 8.44
C ARG A 25 -0.39 -0.79 9.80
N GLY A 26 0.12 0.31 10.32
CA GLY A 26 0.80 0.33 11.61
C GLY A 26 1.99 -0.61 11.67
N ALA A 27 2.11 -1.36 12.76
CA ALA A 27 3.24 -2.27 12.99
C ALA A 27 3.32 -3.45 12.02
N SER A 28 2.26 -3.72 11.26
CA SER A 28 2.26 -4.83 10.29
C SER A 28 3.04 -4.53 9.01
N LEU A 29 3.50 -3.30 8.82
CA LEU A 29 4.25 -2.89 7.64
C LEU A 29 5.57 -2.26 8.07
N PRO A 30 6.72 -2.68 7.48
CA PRO A 30 8.01 -2.11 7.85
C PRO A 30 8.20 -0.69 7.33
N ASN A 31 9.01 0.09 8.02
CA ASN A 31 9.60 1.29 7.47
C ASN A 31 10.73 0.92 6.49
N GLY A 32 11.21 1.89 5.73
CA GLY A 32 12.41 1.69 4.92
C GLY A 32 12.18 0.93 3.61
N LEU A 33 10.93 0.80 3.17
CA LEU A 33 10.64 0.18 1.86
C LEU A 33 10.96 1.09 0.68
N GLY A 34 11.32 2.32 0.95
CA GLY A 34 11.71 3.29 -0.08
C GLY A 34 10.53 3.97 -0.74
N ASN A 35 10.74 4.41 -1.99
CA ASN A 35 9.65 4.97 -2.78
C ASN A 35 8.62 3.89 -3.13
N ALA A 36 7.40 4.31 -3.48
CA ALA A 36 6.31 3.37 -3.76
C ALA A 36 6.69 2.31 -4.79
N ASN A 37 7.46 2.67 -5.81
CA ASN A 37 7.86 1.74 -6.87
C ASN A 37 8.84 0.65 -6.43
N THR A 38 9.38 0.72 -5.22
CA THR A 38 10.27 -0.32 -4.66
C THR A 38 9.60 -1.18 -3.60
N TRP A 39 8.41 -0.81 -3.18
CA TRP A 39 7.75 -1.47 -2.05
C TRP A 39 7.50 -2.95 -2.26
N TYR A 40 6.97 -3.33 -3.42
CA TYR A 40 6.64 -4.73 -3.68
C TYR A 40 7.87 -5.62 -3.64
N SER A 41 8.93 -5.23 -4.34
CA SER A 41 10.14 -6.05 -4.40
C SER A 41 10.88 -6.09 -3.06
N ARG A 42 10.90 -4.99 -2.32
CA ARG A 42 11.54 -4.96 -1.00
C ARG A 42 10.76 -5.76 0.02
N ALA A 43 9.43 -5.69 0.00
CA ALA A 43 8.60 -6.50 0.88
C ALA A 43 8.80 -8.00 0.60
N ALA A 44 8.82 -8.38 -0.66
CA ALA A 44 9.11 -9.77 -1.04
C ALA A 44 10.49 -10.22 -0.58
N GLY A 45 11.49 -9.34 -0.70
CA GLY A 45 12.85 -9.61 -0.25
C GLY A 45 12.97 -9.78 1.27
N LEU A 46 12.06 -9.17 2.02
CA LEU A 46 11.99 -9.35 3.48
C LEU A 46 11.20 -10.59 3.91
N GLY A 47 10.68 -11.36 2.95
CA GLY A 47 9.89 -12.55 3.24
C GLY A 47 8.42 -12.26 3.53
N MET A 48 7.94 -11.06 3.24
CA MET A 48 6.51 -10.75 3.37
C MET A 48 5.72 -11.47 2.30
N SER A 49 4.48 -11.82 2.62
CA SER A 49 3.56 -12.42 1.65
C SER A 49 3.12 -11.37 0.65
N VAL A 50 3.28 -11.66 -0.64
CA VAL A 50 2.91 -10.76 -1.73
C VAL A 50 2.19 -11.55 -2.81
N GLY A 51 1.44 -10.86 -3.68
CA GLY A 51 0.73 -11.53 -4.75
C GLY A 51 -0.11 -10.59 -5.60
N SER A 52 -0.90 -11.17 -6.49
CA SER A 52 -1.74 -10.42 -7.43
C SER A 52 -3.22 -10.40 -7.04
N GLU A 53 -3.62 -11.16 -6.02
CA GLU A 53 -5.01 -11.16 -5.56
C GLU A 53 -5.28 -10.05 -4.55
N PRO A 54 -6.34 -9.24 -4.75
CA PRO A 54 -6.68 -8.21 -3.79
C PRO A 54 -7.26 -8.82 -2.51
N ARG A 55 -6.93 -8.21 -1.36
CA ARG A 55 -7.52 -8.54 -0.06
C ARG A 55 -7.73 -7.27 0.72
N ALA A 56 -8.82 -7.22 1.48
CA ALA A 56 -9.03 -6.11 2.41
C ALA A 56 -7.87 -6.04 3.40
N GLY A 57 -7.36 -4.83 3.64
CA GLY A 57 -6.21 -4.60 4.50
C GLY A 57 -4.85 -4.73 3.81
N ALA A 58 -4.82 -5.21 2.56
CA ALA A 58 -3.58 -5.29 1.80
C ALA A 58 -3.12 -3.92 1.33
N VAL A 59 -1.83 -3.82 1.00
CA VAL A 59 -1.27 -2.68 0.30
C VAL A 59 -1.31 -2.96 -1.19
N GLY A 60 -1.96 -2.10 -1.97
CA GLY A 60 -1.88 -2.14 -3.43
C GLY A 60 -0.68 -1.31 -3.89
N THR A 61 0.13 -1.87 -4.77
CA THR A 61 1.32 -1.18 -5.28
C THR A 61 1.29 -1.13 -6.80
N THR A 62 1.75 -0.02 -7.36
CA THR A 62 1.96 0.12 -8.80
C THR A 62 3.24 0.89 -9.05
N THR A 63 3.92 0.56 -10.14
CA THR A 63 5.13 1.26 -10.57
C THR A 63 4.84 2.38 -11.57
N ARG A 64 3.58 2.65 -11.86
CA ARG A 64 3.19 3.73 -12.76
C ARG A 64 3.62 5.08 -12.19
N GLY A 65 4.00 5.98 -13.07
CA GLY A 65 4.53 7.28 -12.68
C GLY A 65 6.01 7.20 -12.32
N SER A 66 6.62 8.34 -11.98
CA SER A 66 8.05 8.42 -11.73
C SER A 66 8.49 7.72 -10.45
N LEU A 67 7.62 7.71 -9.42
CA LEU A 67 7.92 7.13 -8.11
C LEU A 67 6.98 5.97 -7.74
N GLY A 68 6.07 5.62 -8.63
CA GLY A 68 5.03 4.64 -8.32
C GLY A 68 3.96 5.19 -7.39
N HIS A 69 3.08 4.30 -6.91
CA HIS A 69 2.01 4.68 -5.99
C HIS A 69 1.63 3.50 -5.12
N VAL A 70 1.22 3.76 -3.89
CA VAL A 70 0.70 2.74 -2.97
C VAL A 70 -0.64 3.19 -2.41
N VAL A 71 -1.51 2.22 -2.20
CA VAL A 71 -2.87 2.44 -1.70
C VAL A 71 -3.20 1.42 -0.62
N TYR A 72 -4.18 1.74 0.21
CA TYR A 72 -4.72 0.80 1.19
C TYR A 72 -6.03 0.23 0.67
N VAL A 73 -6.17 -1.10 0.67
CA VAL A 73 -7.37 -1.77 0.21
C VAL A 73 -8.38 -1.80 1.36
N GLU A 74 -9.46 -1.04 1.21
CA GLU A 74 -10.54 -0.99 2.21
C GLU A 74 -11.45 -2.21 2.10
N SER A 75 -11.82 -2.58 0.88
CA SER A 75 -12.69 -3.73 0.62
C SER A 75 -12.53 -4.23 -0.81
N VAL A 76 -12.92 -5.47 -1.03
CA VAL A 76 -12.89 -6.11 -2.35
C VAL A 76 -14.33 -6.31 -2.81
N ASN A 77 -14.62 -5.83 -4.01
CA ASN A 77 -15.93 -6.02 -4.65
C ASN A 77 -15.92 -7.33 -5.45
N GLY A 78 -17.09 -7.90 -5.67
CA GLY A 78 -17.20 -9.18 -6.37
C GLY A 78 -17.05 -9.08 -7.90
N ASP A 79 -16.86 -7.87 -8.44
CA ASP A 79 -16.86 -7.61 -9.88
C ASP A 79 -15.45 -7.30 -10.45
N GLY A 80 -14.40 -7.59 -9.71
CA GLY A 80 -13.02 -7.30 -10.13
C GLY A 80 -12.55 -5.90 -9.76
N THR A 81 -13.33 -5.14 -9.00
CA THR A 81 -12.92 -3.83 -8.49
C THR A 81 -12.66 -3.88 -6.99
N ILE A 82 -11.93 -2.89 -6.50
CA ILE A 82 -11.63 -2.71 -5.09
C ILE A 82 -11.90 -1.27 -4.69
N ASN A 83 -12.28 -1.09 -3.44
CA ASN A 83 -12.38 0.24 -2.84
C ASN A 83 -11.09 0.52 -2.10
N ILE A 84 -10.44 1.62 -2.43
CA ILE A 84 -9.14 1.98 -1.87
C ILE A 84 -9.18 3.35 -1.24
N SER A 85 -8.26 3.55 -0.31
CA SER A 85 -7.95 4.86 0.23
C SER A 85 -6.46 5.14 0.01
N GLU A 86 -6.12 6.41 -0.13
CA GLU A 86 -4.79 6.81 -0.56
C GLU A 86 -4.51 8.25 -0.17
N MET A 87 -3.24 8.64 -0.26
CA MET A 87 -2.83 10.03 -0.05
C MET A 87 -1.92 10.46 -1.19
N ASN A 88 -1.91 11.75 -1.49
CA ASN A 88 -1.09 12.35 -2.55
C ASN A 88 -1.46 11.86 -3.96
N TYR A 89 -2.72 11.45 -4.14
CA TYR A 89 -3.26 11.18 -5.47
C TYR A 89 -3.90 12.44 -6.05
N LYS A 90 -4.70 13.15 -5.24
CA LYS A 90 -5.34 14.41 -5.63
C LYS A 90 -4.51 15.63 -5.24
N GLY A 91 -3.48 15.46 -4.43
CA GLY A 91 -2.59 16.54 -4.00
C GLY A 91 -1.84 16.13 -2.75
N PHE A 92 -0.72 16.80 -2.51
CA PHE A 92 0.12 16.54 -1.35
C PHE A 92 -0.68 16.69 -0.05
N GLY A 93 -0.59 15.67 0.80
CA GLY A 93 -1.27 15.65 2.09
C GLY A 93 -2.78 15.40 2.01
N VAL A 94 -3.33 15.23 0.81
CA VAL A 94 -4.77 15.03 0.64
C VAL A 94 -5.09 13.54 0.63
N GLN A 95 -5.86 13.10 1.61
CA GLN A 95 -6.42 11.76 1.65
C GLN A 95 -7.65 11.69 0.75
N SER A 96 -7.78 10.63 -0.02
CA SER A 96 -8.96 10.40 -0.85
C SER A 96 -9.27 8.91 -0.97
N SER A 97 -10.45 8.61 -1.51
CA SER A 97 -10.90 7.23 -1.72
C SER A 97 -11.48 7.13 -3.12
N ARG A 98 -11.34 5.95 -3.73
CA ARG A 98 -11.93 5.66 -5.03
C ARG A 98 -12.12 4.16 -5.20
N THR A 99 -12.91 3.80 -6.21
CA THR A 99 -13.01 2.42 -6.69
C THR A 99 -12.07 2.28 -7.88
N ALA A 100 -11.28 1.23 -7.87
CA ALA A 100 -10.29 0.96 -8.91
C ALA A 100 -10.36 -0.50 -9.35
N SER A 101 -9.85 -0.80 -10.55
CA SER A 101 -9.69 -2.17 -10.98
C SER A 101 -8.64 -2.88 -10.13
N ALA A 102 -8.93 -4.09 -9.67
CA ALA A 102 -7.98 -4.88 -8.90
C ALA A 102 -6.71 -5.18 -9.69
N SER A 103 -6.80 -5.26 -11.01
CA SER A 103 -5.66 -5.52 -11.89
C SER A 103 -4.71 -4.34 -12.05
N GLU A 104 -5.06 -3.18 -11.52
CA GLU A 104 -4.20 -2.00 -11.54
C GLU A 104 -3.00 -2.15 -10.60
N PHE A 105 -3.08 -3.05 -9.63
CA PHE A 105 -2.07 -3.19 -8.57
C PHE A 105 -1.59 -4.63 -8.42
N VAL A 106 -0.44 -4.77 -7.77
CA VAL A 106 -0.01 -5.99 -7.09
C VAL A 106 0.05 -5.72 -5.60
N TYR A 107 0.01 -6.75 -4.75
CA TYR A 107 -0.37 -6.57 -3.36
C TYR A 107 0.68 -7.09 -2.39
N ILE A 108 0.80 -6.39 -1.27
CA ILE A 108 1.55 -6.82 -0.08
C ILE A 108 0.51 -7.14 0.99
N TYR A 109 0.50 -8.37 1.44
CA TYR A 109 -0.45 -8.82 2.45
C TYR A 109 0.10 -8.62 3.85
#